data_9d34991a374aa64a2aa43e2328c7b8aa
#
_entry.id   9d34991a374aa64a2aa43e2328c7b8aa
#
_cell.length_a   1.000
_cell.length_b   1.000
_cell.length_c   1.000
_cell.angle_alpha   90.00
_cell.angle_beta   90.00
_cell.angle_gamma   90.00
#
_symmetry.space_group_name_H-M   'P 1'
#
loop_
_entity.id
_entity.type
_entity.pdbx_description
1 polymer ?
#
loop_
_entity_poly.entity_id
_entity_poly.type
_entity_poly.pdbx_seq_one_letter_code
_entity_poly.pdbx_strand_id
1 'polypeptide(L)'
;MVKIRKKRKPMSEEQRKAAGERLAKARAKRQAANPPKYKYIHETVLARTEDDPFHFRKVQGWIKTQREELALARKDLRANTKGAPARVANHQAYIRNLEKYLRDGDYVDDCYGEYQQNKIKWRCVEPAYDKDGMAKRTHGVFYSDIGTVWDDLTMGD
;
A
#
# COMPACT_ATOMS: atom_id res chain seq x y z
N MET A 1 -10.25 -48.93 -21.95
CA MET A 1 -11.22 -48.04 -22.64
C MET A 1 -11.01 -46.60 -22.13
N VAL A 2 -10.56 -45.70 -23.00
CA VAL A 2 -10.35 -44.28 -22.67
C VAL A 2 -11.70 -43.59 -22.76
N LYS A 3 -12.20 -43.04 -21.63
CA LYS A 3 -13.45 -42.23 -21.60
C LYS A 3 -13.20 -40.91 -22.30
N ILE A 4 -13.71 -40.71 -23.50
CA ILE A 4 -13.69 -39.46 -24.25
C ILE A 4 -14.58 -38.46 -23.51
N ARG A 5 -13.96 -37.41 -22.88
CA ARG A 5 -14.69 -36.31 -22.26
C ARG A 5 -15.37 -35.48 -23.36
N LYS A 6 -16.70 -35.51 -23.42
CA LYS A 6 -17.47 -34.61 -24.30
C LYS A 6 -17.13 -33.15 -23.98
N LYS A 7 -16.69 -32.36 -24.96
CA LYS A 7 -16.49 -30.92 -24.83
C LYS A 7 -17.84 -30.29 -24.50
N ARG A 8 -17.88 -29.52 -23.39
CA ARG A 8 -19.08 -28.76 -23.00
C ARG A 8 -19.32 -27.66 -24.03
N LYS A 9 -20.59 -27.42 -24.39
CA LYS A 9 -20.97 -26.29 -25.26
C LYS A 9 -20.59 -24.97 -24.54
N PRO A 10 -20.09 -23.95 -25.26
CA PRO A 10 -19.83 -22.64 -24.68
C PRO A 10 -21.12 -22.02 -24.14
N MET A 11 -21.06 -21.36 -23.01
CA MET A 11 -22.20 -20.67 -22.42
C MET A 11 -22.56 -19.44 -23.24
N SER A 12 -23.86 -19.15 -23.39
CA SER A 12 -24.34 -17.91 -23.98
C SER A 12 -23.95 -16.70 -23.12
N GLU A 13 -23.99 -15.50 -23.70
CA GLU A 13 -23.62 -14.26 -23.01
C GLU A 13 -24.52 -13.98 -21.79
N GLU A 14 -25.83 -14.22 -21.94
CA GLU A 14 -26.80 -14.12 -20.85
C GLU A 14 -26.52 -15.12 -19.73
N GLN A 15 -26.16 -16.36 -20.08
CA GLN A 15 -25.78 -17.37 -19.09
C GLN A 15 -24.51 -16.98 -18.31
N ARG A 16 -23.52 -16.36 -18.98
CA ARG A 16 -22.30 -15.84 -18.33
C ARG A 16 -22.63 -14.72 -17.37
N LYS A 17 -23.50 -13.78 -17.76
CA LYS A 17 -23.93 -12.66 -16.91
C LYS A 17 -24.68 -13.16 -15.68
N ALA A 18 -25.66 -14.05 -15.88
CA ALA A 18 -26.40 -14.65 -14.76
C ALA A 18 -25.50 -15.47 -13.82
N ALA A 19 -24.51 -16.19 -14.34
CA ALA A 19 -23.53 -16.91 -13.53
C ALA A 19 -22.64 -15.93 -12.74
N GLY A 20 -22.22 -14.83 -13.37
CA GLY A 20 -21.47 -13.74 -12.70
C GLY A 20 -22.24 -13.13 -11.52
N GLU A 21 -23.50 -12.81 -11.72
CA GLU A 21 -24.38 -12.26 -10.67
C GLU A 21 -24.59 -13.24 -9.51
N ARG A 22 -24.78 -14.53 -9.80
CA ARG A 22 -24.88 -15.58 -8.76
C ARG A 22 -23.60 -15.70 -7.96
N LEU A 23 -22.44 -15.66 -8.62
CA LEU A 23 -21.15 -15.69 -7.95
C LEU A 23 -20.91 -14.45 -7.11
N ALA A 24 -21.29 -13.26 -7.60
CA ALA A 24 -21.18 -12.01 -6.83
C ALA A 24 -22.04 -12.06 -5.56
N LYS A 25 -23.28 -12.51 -5.66
CA LYS A 25 -24.17 -12.70 -4.49
C LYS A 25 -23.61 -13.73 -3.49
N ALA A 26 -23.08 -14.85 -3.99
CA ALA A 26 -22.47 -15.87 -3.14
C ALA A 26 -21.20 -15.36 -2.42
N ARG A 27 -20.36 -14.56 -3.11
CA ARG A 27 -19.18 -13.92 -2.51
C ARG A 27 -19.59 -12.90 -1.45
N ALA A 28 -20.58 -12.04 -1.74
CA ALA A 28 -21.07 -11.06 -0.78
C ALA A 28 -21.62 -11.75 0.49
N LYS A 29 -22.40 -12.83 0.33
CA LYS A 29 -22.92 -13.60 1.47
C LYS A 29 -21.80 -14.25 2.30
N ARG A 30 -20.74 -14.79 1.66
CA ARG A 30 -19.58 -15.33 2.36
C ARG A 30 -18.77 -14.26 3.09
N GLN A 31 -18.60 -13.08 2.49
CA GLN A 31 -17.90 -11.96 3.11
C GLN A 31 -18.67 -11.41 4.31
N ALA A 32 -19.99 -11.32 4.22
CA ALA A 32 -20.83 -10.91 5.35
C ALA A 32 -20.79 -11.91 6.51
N ALA A 33 -20.82 -13.23 6.22
CA ALA A 33 -20.74 -14.28 7.23
C ALA A 33 -19.35 -14.42 7.87
N ASN A 34 -18.28 -14.19 7.09
CA ASN A 34 -16.89 -14.24 7.52
C ASN A 34 -16.15 -13.01 7.00
N PRO A 35 -16.24 -11.87 7.68
CA PRO A 35 -15.46 -10.69 7.31
C PRO A 35 -13.97 -11.02 7.35
N PRO A 36 -13.19 -10.56 6.36
CA PRO A 36 -11.77 -10.84 6.29
C PRO A 36 -11.07 -10.32 7.54
N LYS A 37 -10.36 -11.22 8.24
CA LYS A 37 -9.54 -10.86 9.39
C LYS A 37 -8.18 -10.38 8.89
N TYR A 38 -7.95 -9.10 8.95
CA TYR A 38 -6.67 -8.48 8.53
C TYR A 38 -5.62 -8.57 9.67
N LYS A 39 -5.14 -9.78 9.96
CA LYS A 39 -4.20 -10.05 11.06
C LYS A 39 -2.87 -9.30 10.98
N TYR A 40 -2.50 -8.84 9.79
CA TYR A 40 -1.21 -8.19 9.53
C TYR A 40 -1.32 -6.69 9.28
N ILE A 41 -2.51 -6.11 9.52
CA ILE A 41 -2.73 -4.68 9.38
C ILE A 41 -2.97 -4.10 10.76
N HIS A 42 -2.24 -3.04 11.07
CA HIS A 42 -2.34 -2.35 12.36
C HIS A 42 -3.75 -1.78 12.56
N GLU A 43 -4.24 -1.81 13.79
CA GLU A 43 -5.61 -1.39 14.13
C GLU A 43 -5.91 0.07 13.74
N THR A 44 -4.94 0.97 13.90
CA THR A 44 -5.09 2.39 13.51
C THR A 44 -5.25 2.59 12.01
N VAL A 45 -4.63 1.72 11.19
CA VAL A 45 -4.78 1.73 9.73
C VAL A 45 -6.13 1.15 9.30
N LEU A 46 -6.62 0.15 10.04
CA LEU A 46 -7.97 -0.41 9.81
C LEU A 46 -9.09 0.55 10.20
N ALA A 47 -8.84 1.40 11.21
CA ALA A 47 -9.81 2.38 11.69
C ALA A 47 -9.97 3.59 10.74
N ARG A 48 -9.06 3.79 9.77
CA ARG A 48 -9.15 4.88 8.80
C ARG A 48 -10.34 4.71 7.87
N THR A 49 -11.00 5.81 7.53
CA THR A 49 -12.14 5.84 6.61
C THR A 49 -11.70 5.52 5.17
N GLU A 50 -12.62 5.07 4.33
CA GLU A 50 -12.33 4.76 2.92
C GLU A 50 -11.89 5.99 2.11
N ASP A 51 -12.26 7.19 2.53
CA ASP A 51 -11.85 8.46 1.89
C ASP A 51 -10.41 8.84 2.21
N ASP A 52 -9.87 8.39 3.36
CA ASP A 52 -8.51 8.65 3.76
C ASP A 52 -7.51 8.14 2.69
N PRO A 53 -6.53 8.95 2.26
CA PRO A 53 -5.50 8.52 1.31
C PRO A 53 -4.69 7.34 1.85
N PHE A 54 -4.49 7.24 3.16
CA PHE A 54 -3.76 6.15 3.83
C PHE A 54 -4.63 4.97 4.26
N HIS A 55 -5.88 4.90 3.79
CA HIS A 55 -6.71 3.72 4.02
C HIS A 55 -6.05 2.46 3.46
N PHE A 56 -6.09 1.34 4.20
CA PHE A 56 -5.33 0.13 3.90
C PHE A 56 -5.54 -0.42 2.48
N ARG A 57 -6.76 -0.32 1.92
CA ARG A 57 -7.05 -0.77 0.54
C ARG A 57 -6.33 0.05 -0.51
N LYS A 58 -6.25 1.38 -0.30
CA LYS A 58 -5.52 2.28 -1.20
C LYS A 58 -4.02 1.98 -1.16
N VAL A 59 -3.49 1.82 0.06
CA VAL A 59 -2.07 1.48 0.26
C VAL A 59 -1.73 0.11 -0.35
N GLN A 60 -2.59 -0.89 -0.21
CA GLN A 60 -2.42 -2.18 -0.90
C GLN A 60 -2.42 -2.02 -2.44
N GLY A 61 -3.25 -1.13 -2.97
CA GLY A 61 -3.23 -0.76 -4.38
C GLY A 61 -1.88 -0.17 -4.80
N TRP A 62 -1.35 0.78 -4.02
CA TRP A 62 -0.03 1.37 -4.28
C TRP A 62 1.09 0.33 -4.24
N ILE A 63 1.08 -0.57 -3.27
CA ILE A 63 2.06 -1.67 -3.20
C ILE A 63 1.99 -2.54 -4.46
N LYS A 64 0.79 -2.83 -4.95
CA LYS A 64 0.62 -3.60 -6.18
C LYS A 64 1.23 -2.88 -7.38
N THR A 65 0.89 -1.61 -7.60
CA THR A 65 1.45 -0.78 -8.67
C THR A 65 2.98 -0.72 -8.57
N GLN A 66 3.52 -0.47 -7.37
CA GLN A 66 4.96 -0.40 -7.16
C GLN A 66 5.68 -1.74 -7.45
N ARG A 67 5.03 -2.87 -7.20
CA ARG A 67 5.57 -4.19 -7.55
C ARG A 67 5.59 -4.43 -9.08
N GLU A 68 4.58 -3.93 -9.78
CA GLU A 68 4.52 -3.98 -11.25
C GLU A 68 5.65 -3.12 -11.85
N GLU A 69 5.84 -1.90 -11.35
CA GLU A 69 6.92 -1.00 -11.75
C GLU A 69 8.30 -1.55 -11.41
N LEU A 70 8.47 -2.16 -10.24
CA LEU A 70 9.69 -2.85 -9.87
C LEU A 70 10.03 -3.99 -10.85
N ALA A 71 9.01 -4.72 -11.31
CA ALA A 71 9.21 -5.78 -12.30
C ALA A 71 9.73 -5.24 -13.63
N LEU A 72 9.24 -4.06 -14.06
CA LEU A 72 9.75 -3.36 -15.24
C LEU A 72 11.18 -2.85 -15.03
N ALA A 73 11.44 -2.17 -13.90
CA ALA A 73 12.78 -1.68 -13.56
C ALA A 73 13.82 -2.81 -13.48
N ARG A 74 13.42 -4.01 -13.04
CA ARG A 74 14.30 -5.20 -13.07
C ARG A 74 14.59 -5.72 -14.47
N LYS A 75 13.69 -5.53 -15.44
CA LYS A 75 13.96 -5.83 -16.86
C LYS A 75 14.98 -4.83 -17.41
N ASP A 76 14.80 -3.55 -17.11
CA ASP A 76 15.74 -2.49 -17.48
C ASP A 76 17.14 -2.72 -16.88
N LEU A 77 17.21 -3.20 -15.63
CA LEU A 77 18.45 -3.55 -14.97
C LEU A 77 19.19 -4.67 -15.71
N ARG A 78 18.47 -5.71 -16.15
CA ARG A 78 19.04 -6.80 -16.94
C ARG A 78 19.50 -6.33 -18.32
N ALA A 79 18.85 -5.31 -18.88
CA ALA A 79 19.24 -4.67 -20.13
C ALA A 79 20.36 -3.62 -19.97
N ASN A 80 20.91 -3.46 -18.77
CA ASN A 80 21.94 -2.45 -18.43
C ASN A 80 21.52 -1.01 -18.78
N THR A 81 20.23 -0.69 -18.67
CA THR A 81 19.72 0.65 -18.93
C THR A 81 20.24 1.64 -17.88
N LYS A 82 20.68 2.82 -18.32
CA LYS A 82 21.19 3.88 -17.43
C LYS A 82 20.16 4.22 -16.33
N GLY A 83 20.60 4.28 -15.08
CA GLY A 83 19.77 4.62 -13.93
C GLY A 83 18.84 3.49 -13.43
N ALA A 84 18.84 2.30 -14.07
CA ALA A 84 18.01 1.18 -13.65
C ALA A 84 18.30 0.70 -12.20
N PRO A 85 19.56 0.65 -11.71
CA PRO A 85 19.83 0.28 -10.32
C PRO A 85 19.15 1.21 -9.32
N ALA A 86 19.16 2.52 -9.57
CA ALA A 86 18.53 3.52 -8.71
C ALA A 86 17.01 3.35 -8.70
N ARG A 87 16.36 3.14 -9.88
CA ARG A 87 14.93 2.86 -9.96
C ARG A 87 14.52 1.62 -9.19
N VAL A 88 15.27 0.52 -9.33
CA VAL A 88 15.02 -0.71 -8.58
C VAL A 88 15.11 -0.46 -7.07
N ALA A 89 16.17 0.25 -6.62
CA ALA A 89 16.34 0.57 -5.21
C ALA A 89 15.19 1.44 -4.66
N ASN A 90 14.76 2.44 -5.43
CA ASN A 90 13.66 3.32 -5.05
C ASN A 90 12.34 2.56 -4.89
N HIS A 91 11.94 1.76 -5.89
CA HIS A 91 10.71 0.97 -5.80
C HIS A 91 10.75 -0.03 -4.63
N GLN A 92 11.91 -0.67 -4.39
CA GLN A 92 12.07 -1.57 -3.25
C GLN A 92 11.96 -0.85 -1.90
N ALA A 93 12.56 0.35 -1.78
CA ALA A 93 12.46 1.15 -0.57
C ALA A 93 11.02 1.58 -0.31
N TYR A 94 10.33 2.07 -1.34
CA TYR A 94 8.95 2.52 -1.22
C TYR A 94 8.00 1.38 -0.84
N ILE A 95 8.13 0.20 -1.46
CA ILE A 95 7.35 -0.98 -1.07
C ILE A 95 7.57 -1.33 0.40
N ARG A 96 8.84 -1.34 0.88
CA ARG A 96 9.14 -1.61 2.29
C ARG A 96 8.49 -0.61 3.24
N ASN A 97 8.50 0.68 2.88
CA ASN A 97 7.88 1.74 3.69
C ASN A 97 6.36 1.56 3.77
N LEU A 98 5.69 1.25 2.65
CA LEU A 98 4.26 0.98 2.61
C LEU A 98 3.87 -0.30 3.37
N GLU A 99 4.65 -1.37 3.23
CA GLU A 99 4.42 -2.62 3.98
C GLU A 99 4.63 -2.42 5.48
N LYS A 100 5.65 -1.62 5.85
CA LYS A 100 5.89 -1.23 7.24
C LYS A 100 4.71 -0.43 7.79
N TYR A 101 4.20 0.55 7.04
CA TYR A 101 3.02 1.30 7.43
C TYR A 101 1.82 0.40 7.73
N LEU A 102 1.50 -0.54 6.85
CA LEU A 102 0.39 -1.47 7.09
C LEU A 102 0.56 -2.29 8.37
N ARG A 103 1.80 -2.67 8.72
CA ARG A 103 2.10 -3.47 9.89
C ARG A 103 2.18 -2.67 11.19
N ASP A 104 2.82 -1.51 11.14
CA ASP A 104 3.20 -0.73 12.32
C ASP A 104 2.29 0.48 12.55
N GLY A 105 1.53 0.90 11.53
CA GLY A 105 0.66 2.07 11.57
C GLY A 105 1.35 3.41 11.26
N ASP A 106 2.68 3.44 11.18
CA ASP A 106 3.46 4.65 10.90
C ASP A 106 3.96 4.63 9.45
N TYR A 107 3.55 5.58 8.64
CA TYR A 107 4.16 5.81 7.33
C TYR A 107 5.41 6.66 7.50
N VAL A 108 6.54 6.12 7.06
CA VAL A 108 7.83 6.81 7.10
C VAL A 108 8.44 6.78 5.72
N ASP A 109 8.75 7.94 5.17
CA ASP A 109 9.44 8.06 3.90
C ASP A 109 10.61 9.04 3.98
N ASP A 110 11.54 8.91 3.05
CA ASP A 110 12.68 9.81 2.97
C ASP A 110 12.28 11.09 2.22
N CYS A 111 12.61 12.24 2.78
CA CYS A 111 12.44 13.53 2.11
C CYS A 111 13.68 13.86 1.27
N TYR A 112 13.44 14.47 0.12
CA TYR A 112 14.48 14.99 -0.77
C TYR A 112 14.29 16.50 -0.93
N GLY A 113 15.37 17.22 -1.29
CA GLY A 113 15.28 18.65 -1.58
C GLY A 113 14.30 18.95 -2.73
N GLU A 114 14.01 20.24 -2.94
CA GLU A 114 12.99 20.72 -3.86
C GLU A 114 13.08 20.09 -5.28
N TYR A 115 14.29 19.86 -5.75
CA TYR A 115 14.55 19.23 -7.06
C TYR A 115 15.01 17.78 -6.95
N GLN A 116 14.80 17.13 -5.80
CA GLN A 116 15.22 15.75 -5.52
C GLN A 116 16.72 15.47 -5.72
N GLN A 117 17.55 16.52 -5.71
CA GLN A 117 18.99 16.40 -5.93
C GLN A 117 19.74 15.86 -4.72
N ASN A 118 19.23 16.11 -3.52
CA ASN A 118 19.84 15.71 -2.27
C ASN A 118 18.80 15.07 -1.33
N LYS A 119 19.19 13.98 -0.68
CA LYS A 119 18.40 13.41 0.40
C LYS A 119 18.55 14.31 1.63
N ILE A 120 17.47 14.86 2.13
CA ILE A 120 17.48 15.62 3.37
C ILE A 120 17.50 14.68 4.58
N LYS A 121 18.02 15.18 5.70
CA LYS A 121 18.19 14.42 6.93
C LYS A 121 16.88 13.90 7.51
N TRP A 122 15.80 14.64 7.32
CA TRP A 122 14.49 14.38 7.89
C TRP A 122 13.68 13.41 7.05
N ARG A 123 12.69 12.78 7.68
CA ARG A 123 11.72 11.91 7.02
C ARG A 123 10.33 12.47 7.18
N CYS A 124 9.51 12.33 6.15
CA CYS A 124 8.08 12.54 6.30
C CYS A 124 7.48 11.32 7.00
N VAL A 125 6.66 11.57 8.01
CA VAL A 125 6.02 10.52 8.80
C VAL A 125 4.54 10.82 8.91
N GLU A 126 3.73 9.83 8.63
CA GLU A 126 2.32 9.83 9.01
C GLU A 126 2.19 9.00 10.28
N PRO A 127 2.01 9.63 11.46
CA PRO A 127 2.08 8.92 12.72
C PRO A 127 0.85 8.04 12.95
N ALA A 128 1.05 6.92 13.63
CA ALA A 128 -0.04 6.20 14.26
C ALA A 128 -0.43 6.90 15.57
N TYR A 129 -1.72 6.91 15.85
CA TYR A 129 -2.26 7.42 17.11
C TYR A 129 -2.60 6.27 18.03
N ASP A 130 -2.52 6.50 19.33
CA ASP A 130 -3.01 5.57 20.33
C ASP A 130 -4.53 5.74 20.55
N LYS A 131 -5.08 5.01 21.53
CA LYS A 131 -6.52 5.04 21.84
C LYS A 131 -6.97 6.39 22.39
N ASP A 132 -6.05 7.18 22.94
CA ASP A 132 -6.29 8.48 23.54
C ASP A 132 -6.10 9.63 22.54
N GLY A 133 -5.82 9.29 21.27
CA GLY A 133 -5.59 10.25 20.20
C GLY A 133 -4.21 10.89 20.21
N MET A 134 -3.28 10.38 21.03
CA MET A 134 -1.90 10.86 21.08
C MET A 134 -1.04 10.16 20.04
N ALA A 135 -0.20 10.91 19.33
CA ALA A 135 0.73 10.33 18.39
C ALA A 135 1.75 9.43 19.10
N LYS A 136 1.89 8.19 18.66
CA LYS A 136 2.86 7.23 19.21
C LYS A 136 4.30 7.68 19.04
N ARG A 137 4.55 8.48 18.00
CA ARG A 137 5.85 9.07 17.71
C ARG A 137 5.66 10.54 17.41
N THR A 138 6.29 11.39 18.18
CA THR A 138 6.25 12.83 18.01
C THR A 138 7.59 13.37 17.48
N HIS A 139 8.71 12.84 17.96
CA HIS A 139 10.05 13.27 17.54
C HIS A 139 10.41 12.79 16.15
N GLY A 140 10.89 13.66 15.28
CA GLY A 140 11.26 13.36 13.89
C GLY A 140 10.06 13.19 12.95
N VAL A 141 8.86 13.57 13.38
CA VAL A 141 7.65 13.57 12.56
C VAL A 141 7.55 14.91 11.83
N PHE A 142 7.25 14.86 10.53
CA PHE A 142 6.95 16.08 9.77
C PHE A 142 5.48 16.45 9.95
N TYR A 143 5.24 17.63 10.41
CA TYR A 143 3.90 18.21 10.57
C TYR A 143 3.63 19.20 9.45
N SER A 144 2.68 18.89 8.60
CA SER A 144 2.35 19.68 7.40
C SER A 144 1.74 21.04 7.75
N ASP A 145 1.09 21.15 8.89
CA ASP A 145 0.47 22.37 9.40
C ASP A 145 1.49 23.43 9.85
N ILE A 146 2.62 22.98 10.39
CA ILE A 146 3.74 23.85 10.79
C ILE A 146 4.89 23.86 9.77
N GLY A 147 4.85 22.99 8.75
CA GLY A 147 5.84 22.93 7.68
C GLY A 147 7.23 22.46 8.10
N THR A 148 7.36 21.83 9.25
CA THR A 148 8.65 21.39 9.81
C THR A 148 8.56 20.05 10.51
N VAL A 149 9.72 19.51 10.85
CA VAL A 149 9.84 18.29 11.65
C VAL A 149 9.86 18.66 13.13
N TRP A 150 9.11 17.91 13.93
CA TRP A 150 9.16 18.04 15.38
C TRP A 150 10.46 17.47 15.93
N ASP A 151 11.35 18.30 16.41
CA ASP A 151 12.64 17.94 16.97
C ASP A 151 12.98 18.82 18.19
N ASP A 152 14.16 18.62 18.80
CA ASP A 152 14.59 19.36 19.99
C ASP A 152 14.73 20.87 19.74
N LEU A 153 14.90 21.31 18.49
CA LEU A 153 14.99 22.71 18.11
C LEU A 153 13.60 23.36 18.01
N THR A 154 12.59 22.59 17.64
CA THR A 154 11.20 23.05 17.54
C THR A 154 10.44 22.91 18.86
N MET A 155 10.96 22.13 19.79
CA MET A 155 10.45 22.00 21.16
C MET A 155 10.91 23.16 22.07
N GLY A 156 11.47 24.23 21.49
CA GLY A 156 12.09 25.33 22.17
C GLY A 156 11.34 25.86 23.35
N ASP A 157 12.10 25.97 24.44
CA ASP A 157 11.97 26.72 25.71
C ASP A 157 10.59 26.77 26.38
#